data_aaaf2be9b360909fad4dd1079eebbfc4
#
_entry.id   aaaf2be9b360909fad4dd1079eebbfc4
#
_cell.length_a   1.000
_cell.length_b   1.000
_cell.length_c   1.000
_cell.angle_alpha   90.00
_cell.angle_beta   90.00
_cell.angle_gamma   90.00
#
_symmetry.space_group_name_H-M   'P 1'
#
loop_
_entity.id
_entity.type
_entity.pdbx_description
1 polymer ?
#
loop_
_entity_poly.entity_id
_entity_poly.type
_entity_poly.pdbx_seq_one_letter_code
_entity_poly.pdbx_strand_id
1 'polypeptide(L)'
;AHTVAKKGMKADLVLMPKFLGILVFDQANQGAQEAHKELQNPGNLEFLGPTPENSVAGQIEILTTATTQGQDGIMISNNAGDQIAPAAKSARDKGMTVVTWDSPIPSAEGEQLFIAQVDFNETGTVMADMALNIMGDAGGDFAVLSASPDAANQNAWIAAMKEALKAPKYSALNLVDVVYGDDQSEKSYNQALALVDKYPNLSLIMAPTTVGIAASAKAMQDEGLCDQVKTSGLGLPAEMVSYTLNGCAPEFALWSFVDLGYLSYYATYLIATGQMEGIPGETFKAGRMGYYTVEKDPTRAEGLRVLMGPFTVYDKSNVEAASK
;
A
#
# COMPACT_ATOMS: atom_id res chain seq x y z
N ALA A 1 21.65 10.28 18.67
CA ALA A 1 20.89 9.60 19.72
C ALA A 1 19.64 8.96 19.12
N HIS A 2 19.34 7.74 19.57
CA HIS A 2 18.16 7.00 19.11
C HIS A 2 17.08 6.99 20.19
N THR A 3 15.83 7.18 19.79
CA THR A 3 14.72 7.01 20.72
C THR A 3 14.41 5.52 20.86
N VAL A 4 14.43 5.04 22.08
CA VAL A 4 14.00 3.69 22.44
C VAL A 4 12.70 3.82 23.24
N ALA A 5 11.66 3.11 22.80
CA ALA A 5 10.34 3.23 23.38
C ALA A 5 10.30 2.81 24.85
N LYS A 6 9.71 3.65 25.69
CA LYS A 6 9.31 3.27 27.04
C LYS A 6 7.99 2.52 26.94
N LYS A 7 7.95 1.32 27.53
CA LYS A 7 6.74 0.50 27.57
C LYS A 7 5.76 1.02 28.63
N GLY A 8 4.49 0.68 28.49
CA GLY A 8 3.48 0.94 29.50
C GLY A 8 2.89 2.34 29.52
N MET A 9 3.24 3.21 28.59
CA MET A 9 2.61 4.52 28.46
C MET A 9 1.26 4.39 27.75
N LYS A 10 0.25 5.11 28.25
CA LYS A 10 -1.09 5.02 27.72
C LYS A 10 -1.26 5.88 26.46
N ALA A 11 -1.75 5.29 25.39
CA ALA A 11 -2.24 5.98 24.22
C ALA A 11 -3.43 5.22 23.64
N ASP A 12 -4.56 5.90 23.44
CA ASP A 12 -5.73 5.34 22.76
C ASP A 12 -5.56 5.59 21.27
N LEU A 13 -5.42 4.53 20.50
CA LEU A 13 -5.05 4.58 19.08
C LEU A 13 -6.08 3.89 18.19
N VAL A 14 -6.20 4.38 16.98
CA VAL A 14 -7.04 3.80 15.92
C VAL A 14 -6.16 3.45 14.74
N LEU A 15 -6.29 2.22 14.23
CA LEU A 15 -5.75 1.82 12.93
C LEU A 15 -6.90 1.82 11.92
N MET A 16 -6.81 2.66 10.90
CA MET A 16 -7.84 2.77 9.88
C MET A 16 -7.31 2.41 8.50
N PRO A 17 -7.75 1.27 7.93
CA PRO A 17 -7.43 0.93 6.55
C PRO A 17 -8.26 1.77 5.58
N LYS A 18 -7.97 1.63 4.27
CA LYS A 18 -8.81 2.25 3.23
C LYS A 18 -10.27 1.81 3.36
N PHE A 19 -10.48 0.54 3.61
CA PHE A 19 -11.78 -0.10 3.89
C PHE A 19 -11.52 -1.48 4.51
N LEU A 20 -12.57 -2.09 5.02
CA LEU A 20 -12.51 -3.44 5.60
C LEU A 20 -12.78 -4.51 4.55
N GLY A 21 -12.32 -5.73 4.80
CA GLY A 21 -12.68 -6.93 4.05
C GLY A 21 -11.59 -7.48 3.13
N ILE A 22 -10.37 -6.95 3.14
CA ILE A 22 -9.25 -7.53 2.38
C ILE A 22 -8.11 -7.92 3.30
N LEU A 23 -7.42 -8.99 2.91
CA LEU A 23 -6.42 -9.66 3.74
C LEU A 23 -5.22 -8.77 4.10
N VAL A 24 -4.75 -7.93 3.18
CA VAL A 24 -3.58 -7.06 3.45
C VAL A 24 -3.83 -6.12 4.62
N PHE A 25 -5.04 -5.59 4.76
CA PHE A 25 -5.38 -4.69 5.86
C PHE A 25 -5.52 -5.45 7.19
N ASP A 26 -6.03 -6.68 7.14
CA ASP A 26 -6.06 -7.56 8.32
C ASP A 26 -4.64 -7.89 8.79
N GLN A 27 -3.69 -8.08 7.87
CA GLN A 27 -2.29 -8.29 8.19
C GLN A 27 -1.66 -7.05 8.82
N ALA A 28 -1.94 -5.85 8.32
CA ALA A 28 -1.48 -4.62 8.96
C ALA A 28 -2.00 -4.51 10.39
N ASN A 29 -3.29 -4.84 10.62
CA ASN A 29 -3.85 -4.91 11.96
C ASN A 29 -3.12 -5.92 12.85
N GLN A 30 -2.80 -7.09 12.31
CA GLN A 30 -2.03 -8.10 13.05
C GLN A 30 -0.69 -7.54 13.53
N GLY A 31 0.04 -6.83 12.67
CA GLY A 31 1.30 -6.19 13.05
C GLY A 31 1.14 -5.10 14.09
N ALA A 32 0.13 -4.25 13.96
CA ALA A 32 -0.17 -3.21 14.94
C ALA A 32 -0.56 -3.82 16.30
N GLN A 33 -1.35 -4.88 16.33
CA GLN A 33 -1.72 -5.59 17.57
C GLN A 33 -0.48 -6.22 18.23
N GLU A 34 0.45 -6.77 17.46
CA GLU A 34 1.72 -7.29 17.97
C GLU A 34 2.50 -6.18 18.68
N ALA A 35 2.66 -5.03 18.07
CA ALA A 35 3.36 -3.89 18.66
C ALA A 35 2.65 -3.35 19.90
N HIS A 36 1.33 -3.26 19.87
CA HIS A 36 0.51 -2.84 21.01
C HIS A 36 0.76 -3.70 22.23
N LYS A 37 0.74 -5.00 22.05
CA LYS A 37 1.01 -5.97 23.13
C LYS A 37 2.46 -5.87 23.61
N GLU A 38 3.42 -5.80 22.70
CA GLU A 38 4.84 -5.71 23.02
C GLU A 38 5.16 -4.47 23.83
N LEU A 39 4.58 -3.32 23.49
CA LEU A 39 4.77 -2.06 24.19
C LEU A 39 3.96 -1.94 25.47
N GLN A 40 3.12 -2.92 25.79
CA GLN A 40 2.31 -2.93 27.03
C GLN A 40 1.49 -1.66 27.19
N ASN A 41 0.98 -1.11 26.10
CA ASN A 41 0.15 0.07 26.11
C ASN A 41 -1.20 -0.27 26.78
N PRO A 42 -1.54 0.35 27.95
CA PRO A 42 -2.81 0.06 28.62
C PRO A 42 -4.01 0.73 27.95
N GLY A 43 -3.79 1.60 26.97
CA GLY A 43 -4.87 2.19 26.17
C GLY A 43 -5.44 1.20 25.16
N ASN A 44 -6.41 1.67 24.37
CA ASN A 44 -7.07 0.86 23.37
C ASN A 44 -6.36 0.96 22.03
N LEU A 45 -6.37 -0.12 21.26
CA LEU A 45 -6.09 -0.12 19.83
C LEU A 45 -7.32 -0.67 19.12
N GLU A 46 -8.00 0.19 18.37
CA GLU A 46 -9.18 -0.17 17.61
C GLU A 46 -8.85 -0.24 16.12
N PHE A 47 -9.32 -1.30 15.47
CA PHE A 47 -9.24 -1.45 14.01
C PHE A 47 -10.59 -1.07 13.42
N LEU A 48 -10.68 0.15 12.85
CA LEU A 48 -11.93 0.72 12.35
C LEU A 48 -11.75 1.13 10.89
N GLY A 49 -12.68 0.73 10.05
CA GLY A 49 -12.66 1.10 8.64
C GLY A 49 -14.05 1.16 8.03
N PRO A 50 -14.18 1.91 6.93
CA PRO A 50 -15.45 1.97 6.18
C PRO A 50 -15.65 0.72 5.32
N THR A 51 -16.80 0.65 4.66
CA THR A 51 -17.02 -0.30 3.58
C THR A 51 -16.34 0.19 2.29
N PRO A 52 -16.01 -0.71 1.35
CA PRO A 52 -15.40 -0.29 0.08
C PRO A 52 -16.23 0.75 -0.69
N GLU A 53 -17.54 0.63 -0.67
CA GLU A 53 -18.46 1.51 -1.41
C GLU A 53 -18.54 2.92 -0.79
N ASN A 54 -18.21 3.07 0.48
CA ASN A 54 -18.31 4.34 1.21
C ASN A 54 -16.95 4.75 1.79
N SER A 55 -15.87 4.42 1.13
CA SER A 55 -14.52 4.60 1.67
C SER A 55 -14.18 6.07 1.95
N VAL A 56 -14.45 6.98 1.02
CA VAL A 56 -14.09 8.40 1.16
C VAL A 56 -14.83 9.04 2.34
N ALA A 57 -16.15 9.07 2.28
CA ALA A 57 -16.97 9.68 3.33
C ALA A 57 -16.82 8.93 4.65
N GLY A 58 -16.71 7.60 4.59
CA GLY A 58 -16.56 6.75 5.78
C GLY A 58 -15.25 7.00 6.51
N GLN A 59 -14.15 7.20 5.81
CA GLN A 59 -12.87 7.52 6.44
C GLN A 59 -12.92 8.89 7.14
N ILE A 60 -13.50 9.89 6.49
CA ILE A 60 -13.65 11.22 7.07
C ILE A 60 -14.52 11.17 8.34
N GLU A 61 -15.60 10.39 8.31
CA GLU A 61 -16.47 10.20 9.47
C GLU A 61 -15.76 9.53 10.64
N ILE A 62 -15.01 8.45 10.38
CA ILE A 62 -14.23 7.75 11.42
C ILE A 62 -13.20 8.67 12.04
N LEU A 63 -12.46 9.43 11.23
CA LEU A 63 -11.48 10.39 11.73
C LEU A 63 -12.14 11.48 12.58
N THR A 64 -13.25 12.03 12.13
CA THR A 64 -14.00 13.05 12.87
C THR A 64 -14.51 12.51 14.20
N THR A 65 -15.05 11.29 14.22
CA THR A 65 -15.53 10.63 15.43
C THR A 65 -14.37 10.36 16.41
N ALA A 66 -13.24 9.86 15.93
CA ALA A 66 -12.05 9.64 16.75
C ALA A 66 -11.56 10.95 17.40
N THR A 67 -11.59 12.03 16.65
CA THR A 67 -11.25 13.37 17.16
C THR A 67 -12.20 13.80 18.28
N THR A 68 -13.49 13.65 18.06
CA THR A 68 -14.51 14.00 19.07
C THR A 68 -14.40 13.16 20.33
N GLN A 69 -14.05 11.88 20.21
CA GLN A 69 -13.86 10.97 21.33
C GLN A 69 -12.55 11.21 22.09
N GLY A 70 -11.67 12.07 21.59
CA GLY A 70 -10.40 12.37 22.24
C GLY A 70 -9.38 11.24 22.16
N GLN A 71 -9.36 10.49 21.07
CA GLN A 71 -8.30 9.52 20.81
C GLN A 71 -6.95 10.22 20.78
N ASP A 72 -5.88 9.52 21.16
CA ASP A 72 -4.54 10.07 21.20
C ASP A 72 -3.82 10.04 19.85
N GLY A 73 -4.15 9.08 19.01
CA GLY A 73 -3.57 8.96 17.69
C GLY A 73 -4.41 8.12 16.74
N ILE A 74 -4.22 8.37 15.46
CA ILE A 74 -4.85 7.61 14.39
C ILE A 74 -3.83 7.33 13.28
N MET A 75 -3.88 6.12 12.74
CA MET A 75 -3.03 5.63 11.66
C MET A 75 -3.90 5.34 10.44
N ILE A 76 -3.77 6.13 9.40
CA ILE A 76 -4.68 6.14 8.25
C ILE A 76 -4.00 5.65 6.99
N SER A 77 -4.53 4.61 6.35
CA SER A 77 -4.25 4.33 4.95
C SER A 77 -5.29 5.09 4.12
N ASN A 78 -4.87 6.19 3.50
CA ASN A 78 -5.80 7.15 2.92
C ASN A 78 -6.36 6.72 1.57
N ASN A 79 -7.68 6.73 1.44
CA ASN A 79 -8.40 6.48 0.18
C ASN A 79 -9.30 7.67 -0.22
N ALA A 80 -9.12 8.80 0.43
CA ALA A 80 -9.97 9.99 0.25
C ALA A 80 -9.24 11.16 -0.43
N GLY A 81 -8.01 10.95 -0.93
CA GLY A 81 -7.24 12.03 -1.51
C GLY A 81 -7.05 13.19 -0.53
N ASP A 82 -7.10 14.42 -1.01
CA ASP A 82 -7.02 15.61 -0.16
C ASP A 82 -8.34 15.97 0.51
N GLN A 83 -9.42 15.28 0.23
CA GLN A 83 -10.71 15.52 0.89
C GLN A 83 -10.66 15.28 2.40
N ILE A 84 -9.74 14.44 2.87
CA ILE A 84 -9.56 14.15 4.30
C ILE A 84 -8.71 15.22 5.02
N ALA A 85 -7.98 16.05 4.30
CA ALA A 85 -7.03 16.99 4.89
C ALA A 85 -7.65 17.95 5.93
N PRO A 86 -8.82 18.56 5.70
CA PRO A 86 -9.44 19.42 6.72
C PRO A 86 -9.73 18.69 8.04
N ALA A 87 -10.22 17.45 7.97
CA ALA A 87 -10.49 16.64 9.16
C ALA A 87 -9.19 16.24 9.87
N ALA A 88 -8.12 15.94 9.13
CA ALA A 88 -6.82 15.64 9.69
C ALA A 88 -6.20 16.85 10.39
N LYS A 89 -6.30 18.05 9.80
CA LYS A 89 -5.85 19.28 10.42
C LYS A 89 -6.59 19.57 11.72
N SER A 90 -7.92 19.43 11.71
CA SER A 90 -8.75 19.58 12.91
C SER A 90 -8.34 18.62 14.02
N ALA A 91 -8.06 17.37 13.68
CA ALA A 91 -7.60 16.35 14.63
C ALA A 91 -6.27 16.78 15.28
N ARG A 92 -5.31 17.21 14.48
CA ARG A 92 -4.02 17.68 14.98
C ARG A 92 -4.14 18.93 15.85
N ASP A 93 -5.00 19.86 15.48
CA ASP A 93 -5.25 21.09 16.26
C ASP A 93 -5.79 20.76 17.65
N LYS A 94 -6.47 19.64 17.80
CA LYS A 94 -6.95 19.12 19.09
C LYS A 94 -5.94 18.24 19.83
N GLY A 95 -4.72 18.10 19.31
CA GLY A 95 -3.64 17.36 19.94
C GLY A 95 -3.57 15.87 19.59
N MET A 96 -4.37 15.39 18.65
CA MET A 96 -4.30 14.00 18.17
C MET A 96 -3.14 13.83 17.20
N THR A 97 -2.38 12.75 17.35
CA THR A 97 -1.34 12.37 16.39
C THR A 97 -1.99 11.74 15.16
N VAL A 98 -1.66 12.27 13.96
CA VAL A 98 -2.19 11.75 12.69
C VAL A 98 -1.01 11.23 11.85
N VAL A 99 -0.95 9.93 11.68
CA VAL A 99 0.05 9.23 10.88
C VAL A 99 -0.65 8.52 9.73
N THR A 100 -0.07 8.60 8.54
CA THR A 100 -0.55 7.78 7.42
C THR A 100 0.37 6.59 7.20
N TRP A 101 -0.15 5.54 6.58
CA TRP A 101 0.59 4.35 6.19
C TRP A 101 0.02 3.81 4.88
N ASP A 102 0.85 3.13 4.08
CA ASP A 102 0.44 2.59 2.79
C ASP A 102 0.09 3.67 1.75
N SER A 103 -0.88 4.52 2.05
CA SER A 103 -1.33 5.60 1.16
C SER A 103 -1.43 6.92 1.93
N PRO A 104 -0.66 7.95 1.55
CA PRO A 104 -0.60 9.21 2.28
C PRO A 104 -1.72 10.17 1.90
N ILE A 105 -1.76 11.32 2.58
CA ILE A 105 -2.54 12.48 2.13
C ILE A 105 -1.69 13.20 1.07
N PRO A 106 -2.17 13.38 -0.17
CA PRO A 106 -1.33 13.90 -1.27
C PRO A 106 -0.68 15.25 -0.97
N SER A 107 -1.41 16.18 -0.36
CA SER A 107 -0.88 17.49 0.05
C SER A 107 -0.03 17.43 1.32
N ALA A 108 -0.05 16.33 2.05
CA ALA A 108 0.49 16.17 3.40
C ALA A 108 -0.19 17.06 4.46
N GLU A 109 -1.20 17.83 4.12
CA GLU A 109 -1.91 18.68 5.09
C GLU A 109 -2.61 17.85 6.17
N GLY A 110 -2.32 18.18 7.44
CA GLY A 110 -2.87 17.48 8.59
C GLY A 110 -2.16 16.18 8.93
N GLU A 111 -1.30 15.68 8.07
CA GLU A 111 -0.49 14.50 8.29
C GLU A 111 0.81 14.88 8.99
N GLN A 112 1.13 14.22 10.08
CA GLN A 112 2.40 14.43 10.77
C GLN A 112 3.54 13.63 10.14
N LEU A 113 3.26 12.41 9.74
CA LEU A 113 4.24 11.47 9.23
C LEU A 113 3.57 10.41 8.36
N PHE A 114 4.24 10.02 7.27
CA PHE A 114 3.85 8.91 6.42
C PHE A 114 4.80 7.73 6.63
N ILE A 115 4.27 6.56 6.93
CA ILE A 115 5.03 5.31 6.98
C ILE A 115 4.93 4.68 5.60
N ALA A 116 5.97 4.88 4.81
CA ALA A 116 6.06 4.39 3.44
C ALA A 116 6.56 2.95 3.43
N GLN A 117 5.82 2.07 2.77
CA GLN A 117 6.23 0.67 2.63
C GLN A 117 7.49 0.56 1.77
N VAL A 118 7.57 1.32 0.69
CA VAL A 118 8.65 1.33 -0.29
C VAL A 118 8.80 2.73 -0.88
N ASP A 119 9.90 2.98 -1.58
CA ASP A 119 10.04 4.18 -2.38
C ASP A 119 9.14 4.08 -3.62
N PHE A 120 8.29 5.07 -3.86
CA PHE A 120 7.32 5.03 -4.98
C PHE A 120 8.01 5.02 -6.34
N ASN A 121 9.19 5.64 -6.47
CA ASN A 121 9.97 5.57 -7.70
C ASN A 121 10.52 4.17 -7.93
N GLU A 122 10.98 3.51 -6.86
CA GLU A 122 11.41 2.10 -6.92
C GLU A 122 10.27 1.19 -7.34
N THR A 123 9.05 1.44 -6.85
CA THR A 123 7.85 0.69 -7.27
C THR A 123 7.66 0.76 -8.79
N GLY A 124 7.81 1.94 -9.36
CA GLY A 124 7.70 2.13 -10.80
C GLY A 124 8.73 1.32 -11.58
N THR A 125 9.97 1.32 -11.13
CA THR A 125 11.06 0.54 -11.74
C THR A 125 10.83 -0.96 -11.60
N VAL A 126 10.40 -1.42 -10.42
CA VAL A 126 10.11 -2.85 -10.19
C VAL A 126 8.99 -3.33 -11.12
N MET A 127 7.92 -2.56 -11.27
CA MET A 127 6.83 -2.91 -12.19
C MET A 127 7.28 -2.94 -13.65
N ALA A 128 8.06 -1.95 -14.08
CA ALA A 128 8.61 -1.91 -15.43
C ALA A 128 9.55 -3.10 -15.69
N ASP A 129 10.39 -3.45 -14.73
CA ASP A 129 11.30 -4.60 -14.85
C ASP A 129 10.55 -5.93 -14.89
N MET A 130 9.48 -6.09 -14.09
CA MET A 130 8.66 -7.30 -14.15
C MET A 130 7.96 -7.42 -15.51
N ALA A 131 7.45 -6.31 -16.04
CA ALA A 131 6.86 -6.29 -17.38
C ALA A 131 7.89 -6.72 -18.45
N LEU A 132 9.09 -6.18 -18.39
CA LEU A 132 10.16 -6.54 -19.31
C LEU A 132 10.57 -8.02 -19.19
N ASN A 133 10.71 -8.51 -17.96
CA ASN A 133 11.05 -9.92 -17.71
C ASN A 133 9.99 -10.88 -18.28
N ILE A 134 8.73 -10.53 -18.17
CA ILE A 134 7.63 -11.38 -18.64
C ILE A 134 7.45 -11.27 -20.16
N MET A 135 7.49 -10.07 -20.71
CA MET A 135 7.23 -9.83 -22.14
C MET A 135 8.47 -10.06 -23.01
N GLY A 136 9.66 -9.98 -22.42
CA GLY A 136 10.93 -10.18 -23.11
C GLY A 136 11.25 -9.08 -24.11
N ASP A 137 12.29 -9.33 -24.93
CA ASP A 137 12.78 -8.36 -25.92
C ASP A 137 11.77 -8.10 -27.05
N ALA A 138 10.87 -9.05 -27.31
CA ALA A 138 9.80 -8.88 -28.28
C ALA A 138 8.80 -7.81 -27.83
N GLY A 139 8.67 -7.62 -26.52
CA GLY A 139 7.77 -6.63 -25.95
C GLY A 139 6.30 -6.88 -26.26
N GLY A 140 5.56 -5.83 -26.49
CA GLY A 140 4.15 -5.87 -26.85
C GLY A 140 3.31 -4.89 -26.07
N ASP A 141 2.00 -5.09 -26.15
CA ASP A 141 1.01 -4.24 -25.47
C ASP A 141 0.71 -4.76 -24.07
N PHE A 142 0.68 -3.85 -23.11
CA PHE A 142 0.20 -4.16 -21.76
C PHE A 142 -0.70 -3.04 -21.24
N ALA A 143 -1.50 -3.37 -20.25
CA ALA A 143 -2.39 -2.42 -19.59
C ALA A 143 -2.22 -2.48 -18.08
N VAL A 144 -2.58 -1.40 -17.39
CA VAL A 144 -2.63 -1.33 -15.94
C VAL A 144 -4.07 -1.48 -15.48
N LEU A 145 -4.27 -2.34 -14.48
CA LEU A 145 -5.53 -2.46 -13.75
C LEU A 145 -5.27 -2.06 -12.31
N SER A 146 -5.70 -0.86 -11.95
CA SER A 146 -5.45 -0.23 -10.66
C SER A 146 -6.64 -0.36 -9.71
N ALA A 147 -6.50 0.23 -8.53
CA ALA A 147 -7.55 0.31 -7.52
C ALA A 147 -8.54 1.44 -7.86
N SER A 148 -8.62 2.47 -7.05
CA SER A 148 -9.47 3.63 -7.26
C SER A 148 -8.71 4.75 -7.97
N PRO A 149 -9.37 5.60 -8.79
CA PRO A 149 -8.75 6.81 -9.33
C PRO A 149 -8.24 7.78 -8.25
N ASP A 150 -8.75 7.68 -7.02
CA ASP A 150 -8.37 8.51 -5.88
C ASP A 150 -7.28 7.89 -5.00
N ALA A 151 -6.81 6.68 -5.33
CA ALA A 151 -5.79 5.99 -4.56
C ALA A 151 -4.41 6.60 -4.80
N ALA A 152 -3.93 7.42 -3.85
CA ALA A 152 -2.70 8.18 -3.99
C ALA A 152 -1.47 7.31 -4.21
N ASN A 153 -1.36 6.17 -3.52
CA ASN A 153 -0.24 5.26 -3.65
C ASN A 153 -0.17 4.65 -5.06
N GLN A 154 -1.26 4.05 -5.55
CA GLN A 154 -1.30 3.46 -6.89
C GLN A 154 -1.05 4.52 -7.97
N ASN A 155 -1.65 5.71 -7.83
CA ASN A 155 -1.44 6.80 -8.77
C ASN A 155 0.05 7.21 -8.85
N ALA A 156 0.73 7.30 -7.71
CA ALA A 156 2.15 7.62 -7.65
C ALA A 156 3.00 6.50 -8.29
N TRP A 157 2.66 5.24 -8.05
CA TRP A 157 3.38 4.10 -8.65
C TRP A 157 3.21 4.05 -10.17
N ILE A 158 2.00 4.29 -10.66
CA ILE A 158 1.73 4.34 -12.11
C ILE A 158 2.50 5.47 -12.76
N ALA A 159 2.51 6.66 -12.16
CA ALA A 159 3.28 7.79 -12.66
C ALA A 159 4.79 7.47 -12.69
N ALA A 160 5.32 6.85 -11.65
CA ALA A 160 6.71 6.43 -11.59
C ALA A 160 7.04 5.35 -12.62
N MET A 161 6.13 4.41 -12.87
CA MET A 161 6.30 3.40 -13.94
C MET A 161 6.32 4.05 -15.32
N LYS A 162 5.42 4.98 -15.61
CA LYS A 162 5.39 5.71 -16.88
C LYS A 162 6.70 6.46 -17.12
N GLU A 163 7.27 7.04 -16.08
CA GLU A 163 8.57 7.71 -16.15
C GLU A 163 9.71 6.70 -16.40
N ALA A 164 9.71 5.57 -15.69
CA ALA A 164 10.68 4.50 -15.88
C ALA A 164 10.66 3.96 -17.32
N LEU A 165 9.47 3.78 -17.90
CA LEU A 165 9.27 3.25 -19.25
C LEU A 165 9.91 4.11 -20.36
N LYS A 166 10.29 5.36 -20.07
CA LYS A 166 10.99 6.22 -21.03
C LYS A 166 12.42 5.77 -21.29
N ALA A 167 13.01 4.94 -20.41
CA ALA A 167 14.37 4.43 -20.60
C ALA A 167 14.42 3.48 -21.81
N PRO A 168 15.54 3.50 -22.59
CA PRO A 168 15.63 2.71 -23.83
C PRO A 168 15.39 1.22 -23.69
N LYS A 169 15.74 0.62 -22.55
CA LYS A 169 15.57 -0.82 -22.31
C LYS A 169 14.10 -1.28 -22.32
N TYR A 170 13.16 -0.35 -22.11
CA TYR A 170 11.73 -0.65 -22.10
C TYR A 170 11.03 -0.27 -23.42
N SER A 171 11.77 0.12 -24.45
CA SER A 171 11.21 0.69 -25.68
C SER A 171 10.23 -0.23 -26.43
N ALA A 172 10.35 -1.55 -26.23
CA ALA A 172 9.45 -2.53 -26.85
C ALA A 172 8.12 -2.69 -26.07
N LEU A 173 8.03 -2.14 -24.87
CA LEU A 173 6.81 -2.20 -24.05
C LEU A 173 5.88 -1.03 -24.36
N ASN A 174 4.62 -1.33 -24.66
CA ASN A 174 3.62 -0.33 -25.01
C ASN A 174 2.46 -0.36 -24.02
N LEU A 175 2.39 0.65 -23.14
CA LEU A 175 1.28 0.82 -22.20
C LEU A 175 0.08 1.41 -22.96
N VAL A 176 -0.98 0.61 -23.13
CA VAL A 176 -2.14 0.99 -23.96
C VAL A 176 -3.30 1.56 -23.17
N ASP A 177 -3.44 1.24 -21.87
CA ASP A 177 -4.57 1.71 -21.07
C ASP A 177 -4.28 1.61 -19.58
N VAL A 178 -5.02 2.40 -18.81
CA VAL A 178 -5.10 2.30 -17.35
C VAL A 178 -6.57 2.24 -16.98
N VAL A 179 -7.00 1.17 -16.32
CA VAL A 179 -8.38 0.98 -15.87
C VAL A 179 -8.41 0.75 -14.35
N TYR A 180 -9.60 0.85 -13.76
CA TYR A 180 -9.76 0.84 -12.31
C TYR A 180 -10.80 -0.20 -11.90
N GLY A 181 -10.44 -1.07 -10.95
CA GLY A 181 -11.33 -2.08 -10.38
C GLY A 181 -11.87 -1.70 -9.00
N ASP A 182 -11.49 -0.52 -8.47
CA ASP A 182 -11.90 0.01 -7.16
C ASP A 182 -11.60 -0.93 -5.98
N ASP A 183 -10.59 -1.78 -6.11
CA ASP A 183 -10.26 -2.86 -5.16
C ASP A 183 -11.45 -3.78 -4.84
N GLN A 184 -12.35 -3.91 -5.80
CA GLN A 184 -13.45 -4.86 -5.74
C GLN A 184 -13.13 -6.02 -6.68
N SER A 185 -13.22 -7.24 -6.16
CA SER A 185 -12.82 -8.45 -6.89
C SER A 185 -13.62 -8.64 -8.18
N GLU A 186 -14.95 -8.53 -8.11
CA GLU A 186 -15.83 -8.69 -9.28
C GLU A 186 -15.58 -7.61 -10.33
N LYS A 187 -15.50 -6.35 -9.92
CA LYS A 187 -15.22 -5.24 -10.85
C LYS A 187 -13.85 -5.39 -11.50
N SER A 188 -12.83 -5.76 -10.75
CA SER A 188 -11.48 -5.99 -11.28
C SER A 188 -11.47 -7.15 -12.28
N TYR A 189 -12.15 -8.24 -11.97
CA TYR A 189 -12.31 -9.38 -12.86
C TYR A 189 -12.94 -8.94 -14.20
N ASN A 190 -14.04 -8.19 -14.14
CA ASN A 190 -14.74 -7.70 -15.33
C ASN A 190 -13.90 -6.71 -16.13
N GLN A 191 -13.13 -5.85 -15.47
CA GLN A 191 -12.19 -4.93 -16.13
C GLN A 191 -11.07 -5.69 -16.87
N ALA A 192 -10.57 -6.77 -16.29
CA ALA A 192 -9.57 -7.60 -16.96
C ALA A 192 -10.12 -8.21 -18.26
N LEU A 193 -11.34 -8.74 -18.23
CA LEU A 193 -12.01 -9.26 -19.43
C LEU A 193 -12.24 -8.17 -20.48
N ALA A 194 -12.67 -6.99 -20.06
CA ALA A 194 -12.88 -5.85 -20.94
C ALA A 194 -11.59 -5.40 -21.64
N LEU A 195 -10.46 -5.44 -20.93
CA LEU A 195 -9.15 -5.11 -21.52
C LEU A 195 -8.77 -6.08 -22.64
N VAL A 196 -9.01 -7.37 -22.46
CA VAL A 196 -8.72 -8.38 -23.47
C VAL A 196 -9.59 -8.18 -24.72
N ASP A 197 -10.86 -7.85 -24.53
CA ASP A 197 -11.79 -7.56 -25.64
C ASP A 197 -11.40 -6.30 -26.40
N LYS A 198 -10.97 -5.25 -25.67
CA LYS A 198 -10.61 -3.97 -26.28
C LYS A 198 -9.27 -4.01 -27.00
N TYR A 199 -8.31 -4.78 -26.48
CA TYR A 199 -6.93 -4.85 -26.98
C TYR A 199 -6.59 -6.29 -27.37
N PRO A 200 -6.87 -6.70 -28.63
CA PRO A 200 -6.64 -8.09 -29.07
C PRO A 200 -5.18 -8.55 -28.99
N ASN A 201 -4.24 -7.62 -29.01
CA ASN A 201 -2.81 -7.92 -28.93
C ASN A 201 -2.23 -7.78 -27.51
N LEU A 202 -3.08 -7.63 -26.51
CA LEU A 202 -2.64 -7.49 -25.12
C LEU A 202 -1.85 -8.73 -24.68
N SER A 203 -0.69 -8.50 -24.06
CA SER A 203 0.21 -9.57 -23.58
C SER A 203 0.33 -9.61 -22.07
N LEU A 204 -0.01 -8.51 -21.38
CA LEU A 204 0.17 -8.42 -19.94
C LEU A 204 -0.85 -7.46 -19.33
N ILE A 205 -1.36 -7.83 -18.16
CA ILE A 205 -2.09 -6.94 -17.26
C ILE A 205 -1.20 -6.73 -16.03
N MET A 206 -0.83 -5.48 -15.79
CA MET A 206 -0.04 -5.05 -14.63
C MET A 206 -1.00 -4.46 -13.60
N ALA A 207 -1.16 -5.12 -12.45
CA ALA A 207 -2.09 -4.71 -11.42
C ALA A 207 -1.37 -4.32 -10.11
N PRO A 208 -1.21 -3.01 -9.83
CA PRO A 208 -0.54 -2.55 -8.60
C PRO A 208 -1.47 -2.59 -7.38
N THR A 209 -2.23 -3.65 -7.24
CA THR A 209 -3.20 -3.87 -6.16
C THR A 209 -3.39 -5.36 -5.95
N THR A 210 -3.40 -5.81 -4.68
CA THR A 210 -3.54 -7.23 -4.34
C THR A 210 -4.89 -7.82 -4.78
N VAL A 211 -5.94 -7.03 -4.74
CA VAL A 211 -7.26 -7.44 -5.24
C VAL A 211 -7.25 -7.56 -6.77
N GLY A 212 -6.73 -6.53 -7.44
CA GLY A 212 -6.70 -6.48 -8.90
C GLY A 212 -5.85 -7.57 -9.54
N ILE A 213 -4.69 -7.88 -8.96
CA ILE A 213 -3.81 -8.93 -9.52
C ILE A 213 -4.46 -10.31 -9.41
N ALA A 214 -5.03 -10.64 -8.26
CA ALA A 214 -5.68 -11.94 -8.06
C ALA A 214 -6.90 -12.08 -8.98
N ALA A 215 -7.71 -11.05 -9.10
CA ALA A 215 -8.88 -11.06 -9.97
C ALA A 215 -8.49 -11.16 -11.46
N SER A 216 -7.44 -10.45 -11.87
CA SER A 216 -6.95 -10.51 -13.26
C SER A 216 -6.39 -11.87 -13.61
N ALA A 217 -5.59 -12.47 -12.73
CA ALA A 217 -5.05 -13.81 -12.94
C ALA A 217 -6.18 -14.85 -13.03
N LYS A 218 -7.17 -14.74 -12.14
CA LYS A 218 -8.34 -15.62 -12.16
C LYS A 218 -9.13 -15.47 -13.48
N ALA A 219 -9.37 -14.25 -13.94
CA ALA A 219 -10.07 -14.00 -15.19
C ALA A 219 -9.35 -14.63 -16.39
N MET A 220 -8.04 -14.47 -16.47
CA MET A 220 -7.24 -15.08 -17.56
C MET A 220 -7.24 -16.60 -17.47
N GLN A 221 -7.16 -17.15 -16.26
CA GLN A 221 -7.24 -18.60 -16.06
C GLN A 221 -8.62 -19.15 -16.45
N ASP A 222 -9.69 -18.51 -16.00
CA ASP A 222 -11.06 -18.95 -16.29
C ASP A 222 -11.36 -18.98 -17.79
N GLU A 223 -10.81 -18.04 -18.54
CA GLU A 223 -10.98 -17.93 -20.00
C GLU A 223 -9.94 -18.72 -20.80
N GLY A 224 -9.01 -19.41 -20.13
CA GLY A 224 -7.96 -20.15 -20.80
C GLY A 224 -6.95 -19.30 -21.55
N LEU A 225 -6.70 -18.07 -21.11
CA LEU A 225 -5.89 -17.08 -21.80
C LEU A 225 -4.49 -16.89 -21.21
N CYS A 226 -4.08 -17.66 -20.21
CA CYS A 226 -2.81 -17.42 -19.52
C CYS A 226 -1.57 -17.55 -20.39
N ASP A 227 -1.64 -18.35 -21.48
CA ASP A 227 -0.52 -18.44 -22.44
C ASP A 227 -0.40 -17.19 -23.32
N GLN A 228 -1.48 -16.45 -23.47
CA GLN A 228 -1.55 -15.24 -24.30
C GLN A 228 -1.37 -13.97 -23.47
N VAL A 229 -2.06 -13.87 -22.34
CA VAL A 229 -2.06 -12.69 -21.46
C VAL A 229 -1.61 -13.10 -20.08
N LYS A 230 -0.42 -12.61 -19.69
CA LYS A 230 0.12 -12.81 -18.35
C LYS A 230 -0.39 -11.74 -17.41
N THR A 231 -0.27 -12.01 -16.12
CA THR A 231 -0.61 -11.07 -15.05
C THR A 231 0.62 -10.84 -14.18
N SER A 232 0.83 -9.60 -13.76
CA SER A 232 1.89 -9.21 -12.83
C SER A 232 1.41 -8.05 -11.97
N GLY A 233 2.21 -7.64 -11.02
CA GLY A 233 1.93 -6.50 -10.16
C GLY A 233 2.29 -6.73 -8.71
N LEU A 234 1.47 -6.21 -7.81
CA LEU A 234 1.65 -6.33 -6.37
C LEU A 234 0.64 -7.33 -5.84
N GLY A 235 1.12 -8.39 -5.18
CA GLY A 235 0.25 -9.47 -4.76
C GLY A 235 0.71 -10.15 -3.49
N LEU A 236 -0.24 -10.84 -2.82
CA LEU A 236 0.06 -11.67 -1.67
C LEU A 236 0.47 -13.07 -2.13
N PRO A 237 1.62 -13.59 -1.67
CA PRO A 237 2.04 -14.95 -2.03
C PRO A 237 0.96 -16.00 -1.77
N ALA A 238 0.25 -15.94 -0.64
CA ALA A 238 -0.82 -16.88 -0.32
C ALA A 238 -1.95 -16.88 -1.34
N GLU A 239 -2.28 -15.72 -1.92
CA GLU A 239 -3.33 -15.59 -2.94
C GLU A 239 -2.82 -15.93 -4.34
N MET A 240 -1.53 -15.68 -4.61
CA MET A 240 -0.97 -15.77 -5.95
C MET A 240 -0.23 -17.07 -6.29
N VAL A 241 0.07 -17.89 -5.29
CA VAL A 241 0.94 -19.06 -5.45
C VAL A 241 0.51 -19.99 -6.59
N SER A 242 -0.78 -20.33 -6.71
CA SER A 242 -1.28 -21.19 -7.77
C SER A 242 -1.10 -20.59 -9.16
N TYR A 243 -1.31 -19.29 -9.28
CA TYR A 243 -1.16 -18.58 -10.56
C TYR A 243 0.30 -18.41 -10.98
N THR A 244 1.22 -18.34 -10.03
CA THR A 244 2.65 -18.31 -10.34
C THR A 244 3.13 -19.70 -10.78
N LEU A 245 2.72 -20.75 -10.07
CA LEU A 245 3.11 -22.12 -10.41
C LEU A 245 2.53 -22.59 -11.75
N ASN A 246 1.32 -22.16 -12.12
CA ASN A 246 0.71 -22.54 -13.40
C ASN A 246 1.10 -21.64 -14.57
N GLY A 247 1.87 -20.59 -14.33
CA GLY A 247 2.36 -19.70 -15.36
C GLY A 247 1.46 -18.51 -15.71
N CYS A 248 0.30 -18.36 -15.07
CA CYS A 248 -0.59 -17.20 -15.31
C CYS A 248 0.04 -15.90 -14.81
N ALA A 249 0.70 -15.93 -13.64
CA ALA A 249 1.37 -14.78 -13.05
C ALA A 249 2.81 -15.15 -12.67
N PRO A 250 3.73 -15.13 -13.67
CA PRO A 250 5.08 -15.65 -13.46
C PRO A 250 5.90 -14.91 -12.42
N GLU A 251 5.63 -13.62 -12.25
CA GLU A 251 6.42 -12.74 -11.40
C GLU A 251 5.52 -11.64 -10.83
N PHE A 252 5.63 -11.41 -9.53
CA PHE A 252 4.93 -10.34 -8.83
C PHE A 252 5.74 -9.92 -7.61
N ALA A 253 5.39 -8.80 -6.98
CA ALA A 253 6.15 -8.27 -5.85
C ALA A 253 5.24 -7.82 -4.72
N LEU A 254 5.80 -7.71 -3.52
CA LEU A 254 5.11 -7.09 -2.38
C LEU A 254 6.11 -6.75 -1.26
N TRP A 255 5.65 -6.01 -0.29
CA TRP A 255 6.27 -5.79 1.03
C TRP A 255 5.43 -6.50 2.10
N SER A 256 5.93 -6.54 3.35
CA SER A 256 5.17 -7.12 4.46
C SER A 256 4.17 -6.12 5.04
N PHE A 257 2.88 -6.39 4.92
CA PHE A 257 1.83 -5.58 5.57
C PHE A 257 1.82 -5.77 7.09
N VAL A 258 2.21 -6.92 7.60
CA VAL A 258 2.38 -7.13 9.04
C VAL A 258 3.43 -6.16 9.57
N ASP A 259 4.57 -6.09 8.92
CA ASP A 259 5.65 -5.19 9.32
C ASP A 259 5.25 -3.72 9.16
N LEU A 260 4.48 -3.41 8.12
CA LEU A 260 3.99 -2.04 7.92
C LEU A 260 3.08 -1.58 9.07
N GLY A 261 2.17 -2.42 9.50
CA GLY A 261 1.31 -2.13 10.66
C GLY A 261 2.10 -2.02 11.96
N TYR A 262 3.06 -2.91 12.15
CA TYR A 262 3.96 -2.91 13.31
C TYR A 262 4.78 -1.62 13.39
N LEU A 263 5.41 -1.22 12.30
CA LEU A 263 6.22 0.01 12.23
C LEU A 263 5.35 1.26 12.42
N SER A 264 4.19 1.29 11.80
CA SER A 264 3.22 2.40 11.93
C SER A 264 2.79 2.60 13.37
N TYR A 265 2.53 1.51 14.08
CA TYR A 265 2.19 1.55 15.49
C TYR A 265 3.34 2.13 16.32
N TYR A 266 4.56 1.65 16.12
CA TYR A 266 5.71 2.15 16.88
C TYR A 266 5.90 3.66 16.72
N ALA A 267 5.88 4.15 15.50
CA ALA A 267 6.03 5.58 15.23
C ALA A 267 4.90 6.40 15.88
N THR A 268 3.68 5.95 15.74
CA THR A 268 2.50 6.64 16.29
C THR A 268 2.50 6.64 17.82
N TYR A 269 2.81 5.50 18.43
CA TYR A 269 2.94 5.38 19.89
C TYR A 269 3.99 6.35 20.44
N LEU A 270 5.17 6.40 19.83
CA LEU A 270 6.24 7.28 20.27
C LEU A 270 5.85 8.76 20.20
N ILE A 271 5.20 9.15 19.14
CA ILE A 271 4.74 10.55 18.96
C ILE A 271 3.59 10.86 19.92
N ALA A 272 2.59 10.01 19.98
CA ALA A 272 1.40 10.22 20.83
C ALA A 272 1.71 10.26 22.31
N THR A 273 2.78 9.56 22.75
CA THR A 273 3.21 9.56 24.15
C THR A 273 4.30 10.60 24.45
N GLY A 274 4.63 11.45 23.47
CA GLY A 274 5.61 12.53 23.64
C GLY A 274 7.08 12.09 23.69
N GLN A 275 7.38 10.84 23.31
CA GLN A 275 8.73 10.32 23.31
C GLN A 275 9.52 10.72 22.06
N MET A 276 8.83 11.11 21.00
CA MET A 276 9.38 11.56 19.72
C MET A 276 8.48 12.65 19.16
N GLU A 277 9.05 13.59 18.40
CA GLU A 277 8.28 14.67 17.78
C GLU A 277 7.82 14.36 16.36
N GLY A 278 8.51 13.47 15.66
CA GLY A 278 8.24 13.16 14.26
C GLY A 278 8.85 14.20 13.31
N ILE A 279 10.02 14.71 13.61
CA ILE A 279 10.73 15.71 12.79
C ILE A 279 11.90 15.08 12.04
N PRO A 280 12.32 15.67 10.89
CA PRO A 280 13.42 15.12 10.11
C PRO A 280 14.70 14.94 10.93
N GLY A 281 15.35 13.81 10.74
CA GLY A 281 16.60 13.45 11.42
C GLY A 281 16.41 12.66 12.70
N GLU A 282 15.21 12.58 13.25
CA GLU A 282 14.95 11.72 14.42
C GLU A 282 15.08 10.25 14.03
N THR A 283 15.77 9.50 14.85
CA THR A 283 15.95 8.06 14.71
C THR A 283 15.33 7.34 15.88
N PHE A 284 14.62 6.25 15.62
CA PHE A 284 13.95 5.46 16.65
C PHE A 284 14.10 3.97 16.38
N LYS A 285 14.00 3.18 17.45
CA LYS A 285 13.98 1.72 17.33
C LYS A 285 12.53 1.23 17.30
N ALA A 286 12.17 0.53 16.23
CA ALA A 286 10.86 -0.11 16.10
C ALA A 286 10.96 -1.59 16.47
N GLY A 287 11.22 -1.86 17.76
CA GLY A 287 11.30 -3.23 18.28
C GLY A 287 12.13 -4.17 17.44
N ARG A 288 11.54 -5.30 17.04
CA ARG A 288 12.20 -6.34 16.22
C ARG A 288 12.65 -5.87 14.84
N MET A 289 12.09 -4.79 14.34
CA MET A 289 12.44 -4.28 13.00
C MET A 289 13.72 -3.43 13.00
N GLY A 290 14.21 -3.00 14.17
CA GLY A 290 15.43 -2.20 14.25
C GLY A 290 15.18 -0.71 14.10
N TYR A 291 16.16 0.00 13.54
CA TYR A 291 16.21 1.46 13.53
C TYR A 291 15.67 2.07 12.26
N TYR A 292 14.92 3.16 12.41
CA TYR A 292 14.34 3.93 11.31
C TYR A 292 14.56 5.41 11.56
N THR A 293 14.59 6.20 10.48
CA THR A 293 14.82 7.64 10.53
C THR A 293 13.68 8.37 9.86
N VAL A 294 13.20 9.45 10.47
CA VAL A 294 12.26 10.38 9.86
C VAL A 294 13.01 11.24 8.86
N GLU A 295 12.50 11.33 7.64
CA GLU A 295 13.11 12.10 6.55
C GLU A 295 12.07 12.93 5.81
N LYS A 296 12.51 13.92 5.06
CA LYS A 296 11.64 14.62 4.12
C LYS A 296 11.18 13.64 3.04
N ASP A 297 9.90 13.69 2.70
CA ASP A 297 9.35 12.88 1.62
C ASP A 297 9.80 13.47 0.26
N PRO A 298 10.58 12.75 -0.54
CA PRO A 298 11.04 13.28 -1.83
C PRO A 298 9.93 13.41 -2.86
N THR A 299 8.75 12.83 -2.61
CA THR A 299 7.62 12.85 -3.54
C THR A 299 6.55 13.88 -3.20
N ARG A 300 6.61 14.50 -2.00
CA ARG A 300 5.63 15.49 -1.54
C ARG A 300 6.36 16.61 -0.81
N ALA A 301 6.25 17.85 -1.33
CA ALA A 301 7.04 18.99 -0.87
C ALA A 301 6.94 19.26 0.64
N GLU A 302 5.75 19.10 1.21
CA GLU A 302 5.48 19.38 2.64
C GLU A 302 5.42 18.09 3.48
N GLY A 303 5.70 16.95 2.90
CA GLY A 303 5.57 15.66 3.56
C GLY A 303 6.83 15.18 4.28
N LEU A 304 6.62 14.39 5.33
CA LEU A 304 7.66 13.65 6.02
C LEU A 304 7.35 12.16 5.93
N ARG A 305 8.38 11.34 5.87
CA ARG A 305 8.19 9.88 5.81
C ARG A 305 9.19 9.12 6.67
N VAL A 306 8.82 7.88 6.97
CA VAL A 306 9.72 6.81 7.38
C VAL A 306 9.63 5.74 6.30
N LEU A 307 10.75 5.39 5.69
CA LEU A 307 10.81 4.38 4.64
C LEU A 307 11.08 3.01 5.26
N MET A 308 10.13 2.06 5.07
CA MET A 308 10.24 0.73 5.67
C MET A 308 11.31 -0.14 5.01
N GLY A 309 11.28 -0.27 3.68
CA GLY A 309 12.32 -1.06 3.02
C GLY A 309 11.97 -1.52 1.61
N PRO A 310 12.83 -2.41 1.05
CA PRO A 310 12.71 -2.83 -0.34
C PRO A 310 11.59 -3.83 -0.59
N PHE A 311 11.22 -3.97 -1.86
CA PHE A 311 10.33 -5.03 -2.34
C PHE A 311 10.97 -6.41 -2.24
N THR A 312 10.10 -7.41 -2.10
CA THR A 312 10.44 -8.79 -2.45
C THR A 312 9.76 -9.15 -3.76
N VAL A 313 10.51 -9.62 -4.74
CA VAL A 313 9.98 -10.13 -6.01
C VAL A 313 9.80 -11.65 -5.87
N TYR A 314 8.60 -12.11 -6.18
CA TYR A 314 8.23 -13.52 -6.10
C TYR A 314 8.13 -14.14 -7.49
N ASP A 315 8.61 -15.38 -7.61
CA ASP A 315 8.51 -16.23 -8.80
C ASP A 315 8.39 -17.70 -8.36
N LYS A 316 8.53 -18.63 -9.30
CA LYS A 316 8.45 -20.08 -8.96
C LYS A 316 9.47 -20.50 -7.91
N SER A 317 10.61 -19.84 -7.80
CA SER A 317 11.69 -20.22 -6.89
C SER A 317 11.39 -19.95 -5.42
N ASN A 318 10.53 -18.98 -5.11
CA ASN A 318 10.30 -18.51 -3.73
C ASN A 318 8.84 -18.39 -3.30
N VAL A 319 7.90 -18.48 -4.23
CA VAL A 319 6.47 -18.20 -3.91
C VAL A 319 5.87 -19.22 -2.95
N GLU A 320 6.21 -20.50 -3.07
CA GLU A 320 5.65 -21.54 -2.19
C GLU A 320 6.03 -21.34 -0.73
N ALA A 321 7.31 -21.06 -0.46
CA ALA A 321 7.79 -20.79 0.89
C ALA A 321 7.11 -19.55 1.49
N ALA A 322 6.92 -18.50 0.67
CA ALA A 322 6.30 -17.26 1.09
C ALA A 322 4.79 -17.36 1.30
N SER A 323 4.15 -18.37 0.72
CA SER A 323 2.69 -18.58 0.79
C SER A 323 2.20 -19.22 2.09
N LYS A 324 3.10 -19.69 2.94
CA LYS A 324 2.78 -20.42 4.17
C LYS A 324 2.60 -19.55 5.39
#